data_92da49f067a838c2a4c6323cdd924e45
#
_entry.id   92da49f067a838c2a4c6323cdd924e45
#
_cell.length_a   1.000
_cell.length_b   1.000
_cell.length_c   1.000
_cell.angle_alpha   90.00
_cell.angle_beta   90.00
_cell.angle_gamma   90.00
#
_symmetry.space_group_name_H-M   'P 1'
#
loop_
_entity.id
_entity.type
_entity.pdbx_description
1 polymer ?
#
loop_
_entity_poly.entity_id
_entity_poly.type
_entity_poly.pdbx_seq_one_letter_code
_entity_poly.pdbx_strand_id
1 'polypeptide(L)'
;DMLIIRGVNVFPTQIEELVLQHGQLGGQYQLVVTREGPLDELQVLAELLPAHAGADRAAIGGALQQRIKTMIGVTATVSVGAPESIERTLVGKARRVVDKRPR
;
A
#
# COMPACT_ATOMS: atom_id res chain seq x y z
N ASP A 1 -6.01 0.58 -13.18
CA ASP A 1 -5.27 1.75 -13.69
C ASP A 1 -3.81 1.66 -13.31
N MET A 2 -2.96 1.92 -14.27
CA MET A 2 -1.52 1.86 -14.07
C MET A 2 -1.00 3.20 -13.55
N LEU A 3 -0.07 3.11 -12.59
CA LEU A 3 0.68 4.27 -12.10
C LEU A 3 2.12 4.16 -12.60
N ILE A 4 2.71 5.30 -12.94
CA ILE A 4 4.13 5.35 -13.28
C ILE A 4 4.82 6.07 -12.12
N ILE A 5 5.70 5.33 -11.42
CA ILE A 5 6.42 5.83 -10.25
C ILE A 5 7.92 5.70 -10.55
N ARG A 6 8.61 6.82 -10.67
CA ARG A 6 10.06 6.84 -10.98
C ARG A 6 10.41 5.93 -12.15
N GLY A 7 9.59 5.98 -13.22
CA GLY A 7 9.81 5.18 -14.42
C GLY A 7 9.37 3.72 -14.32
N VAL A 8 8.80 3.30 -13.21
CA VAL A 8 8.32 1.93 -13.02
C VAL A 8 6.81 1.90 -13.18
N ASN A 9 6.33 0.97 -13.98
CA ASN A 9 4.89 0.75 -14.14
C ASN A 9 4.37 -0.05 -12.95
N VAL A 10 3.46 0.56 -12.20
CA VAL A 10 2.89 -0.06 -11.00
C VAL A 10 1.40 -0.22 -11.18
N PHE A 11 0.93 -1.45 -11.09
CA PHE A 11 -0.50 -1.74 -11.14
C PHE A 11 -1.01 -1.95 -9.71
N PRO A 12 -2.05 -1.21 -9.28
CA PRO A 12 -2.60 -1.39 -7.93
C PRO A 12 -2.96 -2.85 -7.62
N THR A 13 -3.40 -3.60 -8.62
CA THR A 13 -3.72 -5.02 -8.43
C THR A 13 -2.51 -5.88 -8.08
N GLN A 14 -1.31 -5.49 -8.50
CA GLN A 14 -0.09 -6.19 -8.09
C GLN A 14 0.18 -5.99 -6.61
N ILE A 15 0.00 -4.75 -6.14
CA ILE A 15 0.17 -4.44 -4.71
C ILE A 15 -0.91 -5.17 -3.89
N GLU A 16 -2.15 -5.16 -4.35
CA GLU A 16 -3.23 -5.88 -3.69
C GLU A 16 -2.90 -7.35 -3.51
N GLU A 17 -2.39 -7.99 -4.55
CA GLU A 17 -2.03 -9.40 -4.50
C GLU A 17 -0.96 -9.66 -3.43
N LEU A 18 0.06 -8.79 -3.35
CA LEU A 18 1.11 -8.95 -2.35
C LEU A 18 0.58 -8.73 -0.92
N VAL A 19 -0.34 -7.77 -0.75
CA VAL A 19 -0.99 -7.54 0.55
C VAL A 19 -1.79 -8.76 0.95
N LEU A 20 -2.60 -9.31 0.04
CA LEU A 20 -3.45 -10.46 0.33
C LEU A 20 -2.67 -11.75 0.58
N GLN A 21 -1.46 -11.87 0.02
CA GLN A 21 -0.61 -13.02 0.28
C GLN A 21 -0.03 -13.02 1.69
N HIS A 22 -0.04 -11.88 2.37
CA HIS A 22 0.46 -11.79 3.73
C HIS A 22 -0.66 -12.13 4.71
N GLY A 23 -0.55 -13.27 5.37
CA GLY A 23 -1.64 -13.83 6.18
C GLY A 23 -2.08 -12.99 7.36
N GLN A 24 -1.33 -11.98 7.78
CA GLN A 24 -1.66 -11.11 8.90
C GLN A 24 -2.31 -9.79 8.49
N LEU A 25 -2.38 -9.52 7.18
CA LEU A 25 -2.97 -8.30 6.65
C LEU A 25 -4.36 -8.55 6.10
N GLY A 26 -5.24 -7.58 6.27
CA GLY A 26 -6.59 -7.62 5.71
C GLY A 26 -6.60 -7.17 4.25
N GLY A 27 -7.79 -7.21 3.66
CA GLY A 27 -7.98 -6.81 2.27
C GLY A 27 -8.10 -5.31 2.04
N GLN A 28 -8.08 -4.50 3.09
CA GLN A 28 -8.12 -3.06 2.96
C GLN A 28 -6.70 -2.53 2.81
N TYR A 29 -6.48 -1.75 1.76
CA TYR A 29 -5.20 -1.11 1.51
C TYR A 29 -5.44 0.19 0.77
N GLN A 30 -4.44 1.07 0.78
CA GLN A 30 -4.49 2.31 0.02
C GLN A 30 -3.10 2.63 -0.49
N LEU A 31 -3.03 3.10 -1.72
CA LEU A 31 -1.80 3.62 -2.32
C LEU A 31 -1.90 5.14 -2.34
N VAL A 32 -0.91 5.80 -1.78
CA VAL A 32 -0.82 7.26 -1.79
C VAL A 32 0.40 7.65 -2.59
N VAL A 33 0.19 8.42 -3.64
CA VAL A 33 1.28 8.88 -4.51
C VAL A 33 1.46 10.37 -4.31
N THR A 34 2.68 10.77 -3.99
CA THR A 34 3.03 12.18 -3.80
C THR A 34 4.25 12.50 -4.66
N ARG A 35 4.54 13.79 -4.79
CA ARG A 35 5.74 14.25 -5.50
C ARG A 35 6.41 15.32 -4.66
N GLU A 36 7.70 15.11 -4.38
CA GLU A 36 8.53 16.10 -3.73
C GLU A 36 9.65 16.49 -4.69
N GLY A 37 9.62 17.75 -5.17
CA GLY A 37 10.56 18.18 -6.18
C GLY A 37 10.43 17.31 -7.44
N PRO A 38 11.53 16.72 -7.93
CA PRO A 38 11.48 15.87 -9.12
C PRO A 38 11.12 14.42 -8.83
N LEU A 39 10.93 14.04 -7.55
CA LEU A 39 10.76 12.62 -7.17
C LEU A 39 9.34 12.29 -6.79
N ASP A 40 8.83 11.22 -7.38
CA ASP A 40 7.56 10.63 -6.98
C ASP A 40 7.79 9.67 -5.81
N GLU A 41 6.89 9.71 -4.85
CA GLU A 41 6.91 8.83 -3.69
C GLU A 41 5.65 7.97 -3.67
N LEU A 42 5.83 6.69 -3.38
CA LEU A 42 4.71 5.75 -3.22
C LEU A 42 4.65 5.30 -1.77
N GLN A 43 3.49 5.49 -1.15
CA GLN A 43 3.20 4.97 0.18
C GLN A 43 2.10 3.94 0.07
N VAL A 44 2.30 2.81 0.72
CA VAL A 44 1.29 1.75 0.80
C VAL A 44 0.79 1.69 2.23
N LEU A 45 -0.51 1.87 2.40
CA LEU A 45 -1.18 1.73 3.69
C LEU A 45 -1.89 0.39 3.72
N ALA A 46 -1.65 -0.39 4.76
CA ALA A 46 -2.32 -1.67 4.98
C ALA A 46 -2.75 -1.75 6.43
N GLU A 47 -3.62 -2.68 6.76
CA GLU A 47 -4.07 -2.85 8.13
C GLU A 47 -4.05 -4.31 8.52
N LEU A 48 -3.80 -4.56 9.81
CA LEU A 48 -3.81 -5.89 10.38
C LEU A 48 -5.24 -6.45 10.39
N LEU A 49 -5.34 -7.77 10.22
CA LEU A 49 -6.58 -8.47 10.50
C LEU A 49 -6.88 -8.39 12.01
N PRO A 50 -8.15 -8.36 12.41
CA PRO A 50 -8.50 -8.34 13.85
C PRO A 50 -7.84 -9.47 14.65
N ALA A 51 -7.71 -10.66 14.06
CA ALA A 51 -7.09 -11.80 14.72
C ALA A 51 -5.58 -11.59 14.95
N HIS A 52 -4.97 -10.62 14.28
CA HIS A 52 -3.54 -10.34 14.36
C HIS A 52 -3.26 -8.93 14.87
N ALA A 53 -4.18 -8.35 15.63
CA ALA A 53 -4.09 -6.96 16.08
C ALA A 53 -2.82 -6.65 16.89
N GLY A 54 -2.22 -7.68 17.53
CA GLY A 54 -1.00 -7.53 18.32
C GLY A 54 0.30 -7.82 17.55
N ALA A 55 0.22 -8.05 16.24
CA ALA A 55 1.41 -8.40 15.45
C ALA A 55 2.38 -7.23 15.34
N ASP A 56 3.64 -7.56 15.03
CA ASP A 56 4.71 -6.56 14.84
C ASP A 56 4.52 -5.84 13.51
N ARG A 57 3.96 -4.64 13.57
CA ARG A 57 3.66 -3.85 12.38
C ARG A 57 4.89 -3.46 11.60
N ALA A 58 5.98 -3.13 12.28
CA ALA A 58 7.21 -2.72 11.62
C ALA A 58 7.82 -3.88 10.84
N ALA A 59 7.82 -5.07 11.40
CA ALA A 59 8.33 -6.26 10.74
C ALA A 59 7.49 -6.61 9.51
N ILE A 60 6.16 -6.54 9.63
CA ILE A 60 5.25 -6.81 8.52
C ILE A 60 5.45 -5.78 7.41
N GLY A 61 5.53 -4.50 7.77
CA GLY A 61 5.76 -3.41 6.81
C GLY A 61 7.06 -3.58 6.06
N GLY A 62 8.14 -3.94 6.76
CA GLY A 62 9.44 -4.19 6.14
C GLY A 62 9.41 -5.37 5.18
N ALA A 63 8.73 -6.44 5.56
CA ALA A 63 8.59 -7.62 4.70
C ALA A 63 7.80 -7.28 3.43
N LEU A 64 6.70 -6.54 3.56
CA LEU A 64 5.90 -6.13 2.41
C LEU A 64 6.68 -5.18 1.50
N GLN A 65 7.43 -4.23 2.09
CA GLN A 65 8.27 -3.33 1.32
C GLN A 65 9.28 -4.11 0.48
N GLN A 66 9.91 -5.11 1.06
CA GLN A 66 10.89 -5.94 0.35
C GLN A 66 10.23 -6.73 -0.77
N ARG A 67 9.04 -7.27 -0.55
CA ARG A 67 8.30 -7.99 -1.57
C ARG A 67 7.94 -7.08 -2.74
N ILE A 68 7.49 -5.87 -2.45
CA ILE A 68 7.16 -4.89 -3.49
C ILE A 68 8.41 -4.57 -4.31
N LYS A 69 9.54 -4.35 -3.65
CA LYS A 69 10.80 -4.07 -4.35
C LYS A 69 11.21 -5.25 -5.23
N THR A 70 11.13 -6.45 -4.72
CA THR A 70 11.54 -7.66 -5.45
C THR A 70 10.63 -7.96 -6.63
N MET A 71 9.31 -7.86 -6.43
CA MET A 71 8.34 -8.30 -7.42
C MET A 71 7.97 -7.22 -8.43
N ILE A 72 8.03 -5.96 -8.05
CA ILE A 72 7.58 -4.85 -8.90
C ILE A 72 8.75 -3.95 -9.32
N GLY A 73 9.75 -3.83 -8.46
CA GLY A 73 10.94 -3.03 -8.76
C GLY A 73 10.86 -1.59 -8.28
N VAL A 74 9.91 -1.27 -7.41
CA VAL A 74 9.77 0.07 -6.85
C VAL A 74 9.93 0.02 -5.33
N THR A 75 10.62 1.03 -4.78
CA THR A 75 10.72 1.18 -3.33
C THR A 75 9.53 2.00 -2.84
N ALA A 76 8.71 1.39 -1.99
CA ALA A 76 7.56 2.05 -1.40
C ALA A 76 7.78 2.19 0.10
N THR A 77 7.17 3.22 0.69
CA THR A 77 7.05 3.32 2.14
C THR A 77 5.79 2.54 2.52
N VAL A 78 5.91 1.61 3.45
CA VAL A 78 4.77 0.80 3.87
C VAL A 78 4.43 1.13 5.32
N SER A 79 3.17 1.49 5.56
CA SER A 79 2.64 1.74 6.90
C SER A 79 1.55 0.73 7.19
N VAL A 80 1.74 -0.06 8.25
CA VAL A 80 0.76 -1.05 8.69
C VAL A 80 0.05 -0.50 9.91
N GLY A 81 -1.26 -0.36 9.83
CA GLY A 81 -2.08 0.18 10.90
C GLY A 81 -2.87 -0.90 11.63
N ALA A 82 -3.54 -0.48 12.69
CA ALA A 82 -4.46 -1.34 13.43
C ALA A 82 -5.64 -1.78 12.54
N PRO A 83 -6.37 -2.82 12.93
CA PRO A 83 -7.60 -3.18 12.23
C PRO A 83 -8.53 -1.98 12.14
N GLU A 84 -9.15 -1.82 10.98
CA GLU A 84 -10.10 -0.74 10.69
C GLU A 84 -9.52 0.67 10.72
N SER A 85 -8.19 0.80 10.61
CA SER A 85 -7.52 2.10 10.60
C SER A 85 -7.62 2.81 9.25
N ILE A 86 -7.82 2.07 8.16
CA ILE A 86 -8.00 2.66 6.84
C ILE A 86 -9.46 3.05 6.66
N GLU A 87 -9.68 4.30 6.25
CA GLU A 87 -11.03 4.79 6.02
C GLU A 87 -11.74 3.97 4.95
N ARG A 88 -12.98 3.59 5.24
CA ARG A 88 -13.83 2.85 4.32
C ARG A 88 -14.99 3.73 3.88
N THR A 89 -15.30 3.67 2.58
CA THR A 89 -16.48 4.37 2.08
C THR A 89 -17.73 3.52 2.39
N LEU A 90 -18.77 4.20 2.82
CA LEU A 90 -20.04 3.53 3.11
C LEU A 90 -20.83 3.25 1.85
N VAL A 91 -20.54 3.97 0.78
CA VAL A 91 -21.26 3.88 -0.49
C VAL A 91 -20.24 3.69 -1.61
N GLY A 92 -20.41 2.65 -2.40
CA GLY A 92 -19.55 2.39 -3.54
C GLY A 92 -18.22 1.73 -3.14
N LYS A 93 -17.27 1.81 -4.04
CA LYS A 93 -15.96 1.19 -3.84
C LYS A 93 -15.06 2.06 -2.98
N ALA A 94 -14.30 1.44 -2.09
CA ALA A 94 -13.26 2.15 -1.37
C ALA A 94 -12.25 2.73 -2.36
N ARG A 95 -11.78 3.94 -2.09
CA ARG A 95 -10.76 4.57 -2.92
C ARG A 95 -9.41 3.92 -2.57
N ARG A 96 -8.88 3.14 -3.50
CA ARG A 96 -7.62 2.41 -3.31
C ARG A 96 -6.41 3.26 -3.65
N VAL A 97 -6.55 4.21 -4.58
CA VAL A 97 -5.45 5.04 -5.05
C VAL A 97 -5.78 6.50 -4.80
N VAL A 98 -4.88 7.19 -4.11
CA VAL A 98 -4.95 8.62 -3.90
C VAL A 98 -3.70 9.23 -4.50
N ASP A 99 -3.82 9.85 -5.66
CA ASP A 99 -2.71 10.48 -6.37
C ASP A 99 -2.73 11.98 -6.06
N LYS A 100 -1.76 12.41 -5.26
CA LYS A 100 -1.63 13.80 -4.83
C LYS A 100 -0.59 14.58 -5.63
N ARG A 101 -0.10 14.00 -6.71
CA ARG A 101 0.90 14.71 -7.52
C ARG A 101 0.27 15.90 -8.23
N PRO A 102 1.00 17.01 -8.35
CA PRO A 102 0.53 18.16 -9.13
C PRO A 102 0.31 17.77 -10.58
N ARG A 103 -0.70 18.39 -11.20
CA ARG A 103 -1.01 18.17 -12.61
C ARG A 103 -0.43 19.27 -13.47
#